data_00d4781a857d6c7aba87a0c2c30c17f7
#
_entry.id   00d4781a857d6c7aba87a0c2c30c17f7
#
_cell.length_a   1.000
_cell.length_b   1.000
_cell.length_c   1.000
_cell.angle_alpha   90.00
_cell.angle_beta   90.00
_cell.angle_gamma   90.00
#
_symmetry.space_group_name_H-M   'P 1'
#
loop_
_entity.id
_entity.type
_entity.pdbx_description
1 polymer ?
#
loop_
_entity_poly.entity_id
_entity_poly.type
_entity_poly.pdbx_seq_one_letter_code
_entity_poly.pdbx_strand_id
1 'polypeptide(L)'
;MKAKNLALVAVIVAVIAITGFLTLQSSAPSNTTTTQQSTTQAERRTISVKGSTTVLPVAQAAAEAWMNSNAGDSIVIEGGGSGVGIASLIDRTCDIANSSRELKEAEKEGRNLIEHEIALDAVCAIVNSNNQIEGLTLEQIKQIFKGEITNWSQVGGADLPIAVYTRDSTSGTYETFWEKVMKPDNIAVSALAKSSNGEIAQAISGNKNGIGYVGIGYLANASGFKGLAINGVVPSVQTVQDGTFPIWRYLYMITNGQPQGLAKDFIDFIGSSSGQAIVEEQGFVKLP
;
A
#
# COMPACT_ATOMS: atom_id res chain seq x y z
N MET A 1 -56.37 -8.72 -0.25
CA MET A 1 -57.17 -8.36 -1.44
C MET A 1 -56.23 -7.85 -2.53
N LYS A 2 -56.34 -8.47 -3.75
CA LYS A 2 -55.88 -8.08 -5.10
C LYS A 2 -54.34 -8.03 -5.26
N ALA A 3 -53.72 -8.97 -5.94
CA ALA A 3 -53.80 -9.59 -7.26
C ALA A 3 -52.65 -9.06 -8.16
N LYS A 4 -51.70 -9.97 -8.43
CA LYS A 4 -51.19 -10.48 -9.71
C LYS A 4 -51.09 -9.51 -10.89
N ASN A 5 -49.88 -9.40 -11.48
CA ASN A 5 -49.76 -9.50 -12.93
C ASN A 5 -48.40 -10.07 -13.32
N LEU A 6 -48.49 -11.25 -13.93
CA LEU A 6 -47.48 -12.05 -14.60
C LEU A 6 -47.52 -11.64 -16.09
N ALA A 7 -46.42 -11.20 -16.67
CA ALA A 7 -46.33 -10.98 -18.12
C ALA A 7 -45.36 -11.99 -18.72
N LEU A 8 -45.97 -12.92 -19.43
CA LEU A 8 -45.39 -13.96 -20.26
C LEU A 8 -44.98 -13.34 -21.63
N VAL A 9 -43.69 -13.46 -22.02
CA VAL A 9 -43.26 -13.10 -23.40
C VAL A 9 -42.97 -14.36 -24.18
N ALA A 10 -43.77 -14.58 -25.20
CA ALA A 10 -43.70 -15.71 -26.12
C ALA A 10 -42.55 -15.56 -27.15
N VAL A 11 -41.81 -16.63 -27.36
CA VAL A 11 -40.81 -16.78 -28.42
C VAL A 11 -41.53 -17.18 -29.71
N ILE A 12 -41.41 -16.36 -30.76
CA ILE A 12 -41.87 -16.72 -32.11
C ILE A 12 -40.64 -17.17 -32.91
N VAL A 13 -40.63 -18.46 -33.29
CA VAL A 13 -39.69 -19.05 -34.25
C VAL A 13 -40.32 -18.94 -35.62
N ALA A 14 -39.72 -18.17 -36.51
CA ALA A 14 -40.11 -18.15 -37.92
C ALA A 14 -39.11 -18.98 -38.76
N VAL A 15 -39.57 -20.12 -39.25
CA VAL A 15 -38.88 -20.94 -40.26
C VAL A 15 -39.31 -20.43 -41.64
N ILE A 16 -38.36 -19.95 -42.44
CA ILE A 16 -38.58 -19.67 -43.86
C ILE A 16 -37.71 -20.61 -44.67
N ALA A 17 -38.36 -21.56 -45.33
CA ALA A 17 -37.75 -22.37 -46.36
C ALA A 17 -37.87 -21.63 -47.69
N ILE A 18 -36.75 -21.39 -48.39
CA ILE A 18 -36.74 -20.91 -49.78
C ILE A 18 -35.97 -21.91 -50.62
N THR A 19 -36.71 -22.51 -51.53
CA THR A 19 -36.29 -23.43 -52.59
C THR A 19 -35.50 -22.70 -53.67
N GLY A 20 -34.57 -23.42 -54.25
CA GLY A 20 -33.53 -23.06 -55.17
C GLY A 20 -33.84 -22.29 -56.45
N PHE A 21 -32.78 -21.70 -56.95
CA PHE A 21 -32.59 -21.51 -58.40
C PHE A 21 -31.07 -21.54 -58.69
N LEU A 22 -30.65 -22.62 -59.43
CA LEU A 22 -29.29 -22.70 -59.99
C LEU A 22 -29.21 -21.77 -61.18
N THR A 23 -28.31 -20.77 -61.13
CA THR A 23 -27.78 -20.17 -62.37
C THR A 23 -26.26 -20.29 -62.32
N LEU A 24 -25.71 -21.08 -63.21
CA LEU A 24 -24.28 -21.11 -63.53
C LEU A 24 -23.91 -19.77 -64.17
N GLN A 25 -23.06 -19.00 -63.53
CA GLN A 25 -22.35 -17.90 -64.16
C GLN A 25 -20.86 -18.07 -63.89
N SER A 26 -20.12 -18.38 -64.92
CA SER A 26 -18.69 -18.41 -65.06
C SER A 26 -18.14 -17.01 -64.81
N SER A 27 -17.33 -16.81 -63.79
CA SER A 27 -16.58 -15.55 -63.53
C SER A 27 -15.17 -15.86 -63.21
N ALA A 28 -14.24 -15.16 -63.80
CA ALA A 28 -12.81 -15.25 -63.72
C ALA A 28 -12.28 -15.04 -62.30
N PRO A 29 -11.06 -15.51 -61.93
CA PRO A 29 -10.52 -15.35 -60.61
C PRO A 29 -10.08 -13.89 -60.37
N SER A 30 -10.82 -13.15 -59.56
CA SER A 30 -10.37 -11.88 -59.02
C SER A 30 -9.43 -12.18 -57.88
N ASN A 31 -8.13 -11.90 -58.03
CA ASN A 31 -7.16 -11.87 -56.96
C ASN A 31 -7.52 -10.75 -55.98
N THR A 32 -8.33 -11.05 -54.99
CA THR A 32 -8.52 -10.16 -53.84
C THR A 32 -7.39 -10.46 -52.87
N THR A 33 -6.35 -9.62 -52.89
CA THR A 33 -5.33 -9.60 -51.86
C THR A 33 -6.00 -9.17 -50.56
N THR A 34 -6.42 -10.13 -49.75
CA THR A 34 -6.87 -9.88 -48.38
C THR A 34 -5.65 -9.45 -47.58
N THR A 35 -5.48 -8.16 -47.44
CA THR A 35 -4.54 -7.61 -46.43
C THR A 35 -5.06 -8.03 -45.06
N GLN A 36 -4.52 -9.13 -44.52
CA GLN A 36 -4.68 -9.44 -43.12
C GLN A 36 -4.01 -8.32 -42.33
N GLN A 37 -4.79 -7.37 -41.85
CA GLN A 37 -4.40 -6.48 -40.79
C GLN A 37 -4.16 -7.37 -39.56
N SER A 38 -2.89 -7.78 -39.33
CA SER A 38 -2.45 -8.30 -38.03
C SER A 38 -2.66 -7.18 -37.02
N THR A 39 -3.81 -7.15 -36.38
CA THR A 39 -3.95 -6.48 -35.12
C THR A 39 -3.08 -7.25 -34.15
N THR A 40 -1.85 -6.78 -33.94
CA THR A 40 -0.99 -7.23 -32.84
C THR A 40 -1.74 -6.88 -31.57
N GLN A 41 -2.49 -7.84 -31.03
CA GLN A 41 -3.09 -7.73 -29.71
C GLN A 41 -1.91 -7.63 -28.76
N ALA A 42 -1.70 -6.47 -28.16
CA ALA A 42 -0.65 -6.27 -27.17
C ALA A 42 -0.76 -7.38 -26.12
N GLU A 43 0.30 -8.13 -25.95
CA GLU A 43 0.33 -9.26 -25.00
C GLU A 43 0.06 -8.71 -23.61
N ARG A 44 -0.95 -9.23 -22.94
CA ARG A 44 -1.38 -8.77 -21.62
C ARG A 44 -0.33 -9.20 -20.59
N ARG A 45 0.39 -8.23 -20.05
CA ARG A 45 1.38 -8.49 -18.98
C ARG A 45 0.72 -8.30 -17.62
N THR A 46 0.99 -9.20 -16.67
CA THR A 46 0.43 -9.12 -15.31
C THR A 46 1.53 -9.33 -14.29
N ILE A 47 1.54 -8.50 -13.26
CA ILE A 47 2.37 -8.69 -12.06
C ILE A 47 1.55 -8.55 -10.79
N SER A 48 2.01 -9.22 -9.73
CA SER A 48 1.46 -9.14 -8.38
C SER A 48 2.48 -8.49 -7.44
N VAL A 49 2.01 -7.54 -6.63
CA VAL A 49 2.82 -6.78 -5.67
C VAL A 49 2.17 -6.92 -4.29
N LYS A 50 2.90 -7.44 -3.31
CA LYS A 50 2.36 -7.71 -1.96
C LYS A 50 3.23 -7.09 -0.87
N GLY A 51 2.64 -6.74 0.26
CA GLY A 51 3.42 -6.47 1.46
C GLY A 51 3.00 -5.25 2.27
N SER A 52 3.93 -4.34 2.46
CA SER A 52 3.80 -3.20 3.37
C SER A 52 2.52 -2.39 3.17
N THR A 53 1.73 -2.26 4.24
CA THR A 53 0.56 -1.37 4.26
C THR A 53 0.94 0.12 4.38
N THR A 54 2.22 0.43 4.61
CA THR A 54 2.75 1.79 4.49
C THR A 54 2.96 2.15 3.03
N VAL A 55 3.55 1.25 2.24
CA VAL A 55 3.79 1.44 0.80
C VAL A 55 2.50 1.37 -0.02
N LEU A 56 1.48 0.70 0.50
CA LEU A 56 0.22 0.39 -0.20
C LEU A 56 -0.39 1.60 -0.93
N PRO A 57 -0.57 2.80 -0.32
CA PRO A 57 -1.17 3.94 -1.01
C PRO A 57 -0.37 4.39 -2.23
N VAL A 58 0.95 4.48 -2.12
CA VAL A 58 1.84 4.83 -3.23
C VAL A 58 1.78 3.79 -4.34
N ALA A 59 1.89 2.50 -3.98
CA ALA A 59 1.87 1.42 -4.95
C ALA A 59 0.54 1.34 -5.71
N GLN A 60 -0.59 1.55 -5.03
CA GLN A 60 -1.92 1.58 -5.65
C GLN A 60 -2.07 2.76 -6.62
N ALA A 61 -1.73 3.97 -6.18
CA ALA A 61 -1.80 5.17 -7.02
C ALA A 61 -0.87 5.07 -8.25
N ALA A 62 0.35 4.56 -8.06
CA ALA A 62 1.29 4.33 -9.15
C ALA A 62 0.81 3.25 -10.13
N ALA A 63 0.24 2.14 -9.63
CA ALA A 63 -0.32 1.07 -10.47
C ALA A 63 -1.51 1.57 -11.29
N GLU A 64 -2.40 2.37 -10.71
CA GLU A 64 -3.52 2.99 -11.40
C GLU A 64 -3.03 3.95 -12.50
N ALA A 65 -2.08 4.83 -12.21
CA ALA A 65 -1.50 5.75 -13.18
C ALA A 65 -0.81 5.02 -14.33
N TRP A 66 -0.04 3.95 -14.02
CA TRP A 66 0.58 3.10 -15.03
C TRP A 66 -0.44 2.44 -15.94
N MET A 67 -1.44 1.74 -15.37
CA MET A 67 -2.44 1.00 -16.13
C MET A 67 -3.34 1.93 -16.98
N ASN A 68 -3.61 3.14 -16.53
CA ASN A 68 -4.33 4.15 -17.33
C ASN A 68 -3.57 4.55 -18.61
N SER A 69 -2.24 4.48 -18.58
CA SER A 69 -1.38 4.79 -19.73
C SER A 69 -0.97 3.56 -20.55
N ASN A 70 -1.16 2.35 -20.00
CA ASN A 70 -0.70 1.08 -20.57
C ASN A 70 -1.82 0.03 -20.48
N ALA A 71 -2.84 0.16 -21.31
CA ALA A 71 -4.09 -0.63 -21.25
C ALA A 71 -3.94 -2.16 -21.38
N GLY A 72 -2.76 -2.65 -21.82
CA GLY A 72 -2.44 -4.09 -21.87
C GLY A 72 -1.90 -4.66 -20.57
N ASP A 73 -1.46 -3.82 -19.64
CA ASP A 73 -0.81 -4.22 -18.40
C ASP A 73 -1.81 -4.34 -17.24
N SER A 74 -1.52 -5.27 -16.32
CA SER A 74 -2.31 -5.48 -15.09
C SER A 74 -1.36 -5.57 -13.90
N ILE A 75 -1.52 -4.68 -12.93
CA ILE A 75 -0.71 -4.65 -11.71
C ILE A 75 -1.65 -4.82 -10.52
N VAL A 76 -1.53 -5.95 -9.81
CA VAL A 76 -2.36 -6.29 -8.65
C VAL A 76 -1.60 -5.93 -7.39
N ILE A 77 -2.16 -5.05 -6.56
CA ILE A 77 -1.53 -4.59 -5.32
C ILE A 77 -2.28 -5.12 -4.10
N GLU A 78 -1.56 -5.81 -3.21
CA GLU A 78 -2.10 -6.35 -1.97
C GLU A 78 -1.28 -5.89 -0.75
N GLY A 79 -1.96 -5.60 0.36
CA GLY A 79 -1.33 -5.34 1.65
C GLY A 79 -0.94 -6.63 2.39
N GLY A 80 -0.73 -6.54 3.70
CA GLY A 80 -0.48 -7.69 4.58
C GLY A 80 0.73 -7.51 5.51
N GLY A 81 1.55 -6.47 5.30
CA GLY A 81 2.78 -6.21 6.04
C GLY A 81 4.05 -6.62 5.30
N SER A 82 5.17 -5.97 5.63
CA SER A 82 6.45 -6.18 4.93
C SER A 82 6.91 -7.64 4.98
N GLY A 83 6.82 -8.28 6.13
CA GLY A 83 7.20 -9.69 6.29
C GLY A 83 6.36 -10.64 5.43
N VAL A 84 5.05 -10.38 5.29
CA VAL A 84 4.18 -11.18 4.42
C VAL A 84 4.58 -11.01 2.96
N GLY A 85 4.85 -9.78 2.50
CA GLY A 85 5.32 -9.54 1.14
C GLY A 85 6.65 -10.22 0.84
N ILE A 86 7.63 -10.09 1.74
CA ILE A 86 8.95 -10.71 1.58
C ILE A 86 8.83 -12.23 1.55
N ALA A 87 8.04 -12.84 2.43
CA ALA A 87 7.78 -14.28 2.41
C ALA A 87 7.12 -14.70 1.08
N SER A 88 6.10 -13.96 0.60
CA SER A 88 5.46 -14.23 -0.69
C SER A 88 6.44 -14.15 -1.87
N LEU A 89 7.39 -13.20 -1.84
CA LEU A 89 8.43 -13.08 -2.86
C LEU A 89 9.41 -14.26 -2.83
N ILE A 90 9.83 -14.68 -1.64
CA ILE A 90 10.70 -15.86 -1.44
C ILE A 90 9.99 -17.12 -1.96
N ASP A 91 8.70 -17.28 -1.67
CA ASP A 91 7.87 -18.40 -2.09
C ASP A 91 7.40 -18.29 -3.55
N ARG A 92 7.79 -17.20 -4.26
CA ARG A 92 7.41 -16.92 -5.65
C ARG A 92 5.89 -16.85 -5.88
N THR A 93 5.16 -16.38 -4.90
CA THR A 93 3.70 -16.13 -4.98
C THR A 93 3.37 -14.67 -5.24
N CYS A 94 4.38 -13.80 -5.36
CA CYS A 94 4.29 -12.45 -5.93
C CYS A 94 5.58 -12.12 -6.70
N ASP A 95 5.51 -11.12 -7.55
CA ASP A 95 6.62 -10.65 -8.40
C ASP A 95 7.46 -9.58 -7.71
N ILE A 96 6.82 -8.74 -6.88
CA ILE A 96 7.46 -7.66 -6.13
C ILE A 96 6.93 -7.71 -4.68
N ALA A 97 7.81 -7.57 -3.70
CA ALA A 97 7.44 -7.34 -2.33
C ALA A 97 7.55 -5.86 -1.96
N ASN A 98 6.49 -5.26 -1.42
CA ASN A 98 6.52 -3.95 -0.80
C ASN A 98 7.04 -4.07 0.63
N SER A 99 8.05 -3.26 0.99
CA SER A 99 8.59 -3.24 2.35
C SER A 99 8.79 -1.82 2.87
N SER A 100 8.54 -1.63 4.14
CA SER A 100 8.83 -0.40 4.88
C SER A 100 9.92 -0.62 5.94
N ARG A 101 10.81 -1.56 5.67
CA ARG A 101 12.06 -1.84 6.36
C ARG A 101 13.03 -2.51 5.41
N GLU A 102 14.27 -2.50 5.74
CA GLU A 102 15.30 -3.30 5.06
C GLU A 102 15.05 -4.81 5.23
N LEU A 103 15.66 -5.59 4.35
CA LEU A 103 15.71 -7.05 4.48
C LEU A 103 16.58 -7.45 5.69
N LYS A 104 16.09 -8.41 6.47
CA LYS A 104 16.88 -9.04 7.53
C LYS A 104 17.96 -9.93 6.91
N GLU A 105 19.06 -10.13 7.63
CA GLU A 105 20.13 -11.01 7.19
C GLU A 105 19.63 -12.43 6.87
N ALA A 106 18.74 -12.98 7.71
CA ALA A 106 18.12 -14.27 7.46
C ALA A 106 17.21 -14.32 6.20
N GLU A 107 16.70 -13.17 5.76
CA GLU A 107 15.93 -13.06 4.51
C GLU A 107 16.84 -12.96 3.29
N LYS A 108 18.06 -12.41 3.45
CA LYS A 108 19.08 -12.31 2.39
C LYS A 108 19.84 -13.62 2.18
N GLU A 109 20.04 -14.41 3.24
CA GLU A 109 20.89 -15.59 3.22
C GLU A 109 20.48 -16.61 2.14
N GLY A 110 21.42 -16.92 1.22
CA GLY A 110 21.23 -17.87 0.12
C GLY A 110 20.25 -17.40 -0.96
N ARG A 111 19.87 -16.11 -0.99
CA ARG A 111 18.88 -15.53 -1.91
C ARG A 111 19.46 -14.33 -2.64
N ASN A 112 18.93 -14.08 -3.83
CA ASN A 112 19.30 -12.91 -4.63
C ASN A 112 18.17 -11.85 -4.56
N LEU A 113 17.81 -11.41 -3.34
CA LEU A 113 16.81 -10.37 -3.15
C LEU A 113 17.46 -8.99 -3.32
N ILE A 114 16.83 -8.13 -4.10
CA ILE A 114 17.30 -6.77 -4.42
C ILE A 114 16.29 -5.77 -3.89
N GLU A 115 16.77 -4.85 -3.06
CA GLU A 115 15.99 -3.73 -2.52
C GLU A 115 16.10 -2.53 -3.46
N HIS A 116 14.94 -2.01 -3.91
CA HIS A 116 14.82 -0.79 -4.69
C HIS A 116 14.18 0.28 -3.81
N GLU A 117 14.92 1.31 -3.46
CA GLU A 117 14.36 2.46 -2.73
C GLU A 117 13.36 3.20 -3.60
N ILE A 118 12.18 3.52 -3.05
CA ILE A 118 11.09 4.18 -3.80
C ILE A 118 10.64 5.49 -3.15
N ALA A 119 10.86 5.69 -1.86
CA ALA A 119 10.49 6.89 -1.11
C ALA A 119 11.18 6.92 0.25
N LEU A 120 11.17 8.11 0.90
CA LEU A 120 11.42 8.19 2.34
C LEU A 120 10.08 8.29 3.10
N ASP A 121 10.07 7.81 4.33
CA ASP A 121 8.92 7.77 5.23
C ASP A 121 9.36 8.08 6.67
N ALA A 122 8.42 8.49 7.50
CA ALA A 122 8.60 8.58 8.94
C ALA A 122 7.55 7.74 9.66
N VAL A 123 7.94 7.12 10.77
CA VAL A 123 6.99 6.47 11.69
C VAL A 123 6.53 7.51 12.71
N CYS A 124 5.32 8.00 12.52
CA CYS A 124 4.72 9.07 13.31
C CYS A 124 3.85 8.50 14.42
N ALA A 125 4.11 8.86 15.66
CA ALA A 125 3.17 8.63 16.74
C ALA A 125 1.91 9.48 16.49
N ILE A 126 0.73 8.86 16.63
CA ILE A 126 -0.56 9.52 16.40
C ILE A 126 -1.49 9.37 17.61
N VAL A 127 -2.29 10.40 17.82
CA VAL A 127 -3.38 10.43 18.82
C VAL A 127 -4.67 10.93 18.18
N ASN A 128 -5.80 10.72 18.86
CA ASN A 128 -7.06 11.30 18.41
C ASN A 128 -6.97 12.83 18.34
N SER A 129 -7.62 13.45 17.35
CA SER A 129 -7.59 14.91 17.14
C SER A 129 -8.10 15.72 18.34
N ASN A 130 -8.95 15.13 19.21
CA ASN A 130 -9.40 15.76 20.44
C ASN A 130 -8.45 15.59 21.62
N ASN A 131 -7.33 14.87 21.48
CA ASN A 131 -6.30 14.79 22.50
C ASN A 131 -5.53 16.12 22.56
N GLN A 132 -5.32 16.67 23.76
CA GLN A 132 -4.66 17.96 23.96
C GLN A 132 -3.13 17.90 23.86
N ILE A 133 -2.55 16.69 23.87
CA ILE A 133 -1.11 16.51 23.70
C ILE A 133 -0.70 16.84 22.25
N GLU A 134 0.27 17.73 22.10
CA GLU A 134 0.83 18.14 20.81
C GLU A 134 2.19 17.48 20.53
N GLY A 135 2.86 17.01 21.56
CA GLY A 135 4.15 16.33 21.41
C GLY A 135 4.55 15.56 22.64
N LEU A 136 5.44 14.61 22.46
CA LEU A 136 6.05 13.78 23.48
C LEU A 136 7.55 13.65 23.23
N THR A 137 8.31 13.36 24.28
CA THR A 137 9.69 12.91 24.08
C THR A 137 9.71 11.46 23.60
N LEU A 138 10.78 11.06 22.95
CA LEU A 138 10.97 9.67 22.52
C LEU A 138 10.89 8.72 23.74
N GLU A 139 11.44 9.14 24.88
CA GLU A 139 11.39 8.38 26.13
C GLU A 139 9.96 8.24 26.67
N GLN A 140 9.15 9.31 26.64
CA GLN A 140 7.74 9.23 27.05
C GLN A 140 6.95 8.27 26.14
N ILE A 141 7.19 8.32 24.81
CA ILE A 141 6.58 7.36 23.88
C ILE A 141 6.99 5.93 24.26
N LYS A 142 8.27 5.68 24.51
CA LYS A 142 8.77 4.39 24.95
C LYS A 142 8.06 3.91 26.22
N GLN A 143 7.98 4.75 27.24
CA GLN A 143 7.36 4.43 28.53
C GLN A 143 5.84 4.14 28.38
N ILE A 144 5.15 4.88 27.51
CA ILE A 144 3.74 4.60 27.19
C ILE A 144 3.60 3.22 26.55
N PHE A 145 4.42 2.92 25.53
CA PHE A 145 4.33 1.62 24.84
C PHE A 145 4.83 0.45 25.68
N LYS A 146 5.68 0.69 26.69
CA LYS A 146 6.02 -0.30 27.73
C LYS A 146 4.91 -0.50 28.76
N GLY A 147 3.94 0.42 28.86
CA GLY A 147 2.88 0.41 29.87
C GLY A 147 3.33 0.95 31.24
N GLU A 148 4.43 1.71 31.30
CA GLU A 148 4.90 2.43 32.50
C GLU A 148 4.14 3.74 32.71
N ILE A 149 3.84 4.46 31.60
CA ILE A 149 2.91 5.59 31.58
C ILE A 149 1.57 5.07 31.06
N THR A 150 0.53 5.12 31.87
CA THR A 150 -0.77 4.53 31.60
C THR A 150 -1.91 5.54 31.60
N ASN A 151 -1.63 6.80 31.96
CA ASN A 151 -2.61 7.88 32.03
C ASN A 151 -2.02 9.14 31.37
N TRP A 152 -2.82 9.82 30.57
CA TRP A 152 -2.41 11.04 29.88
C TRP A 152 -1.99 12.17 30.82
N SER A 153 -2.54 12.22 32.05
CA SER A 153 -2.14 13.22 33.06
C SER A 153 -0.66 13.12 33.44
N GLN A 154 -0.02 11.95 33.31
CA GLN A 154 1.39 11.76 33.59
C GLN A 154 2.32 12.47 32.59
N VAL A 155 1.78 12.89 31.45
CA VAL A 155 2.50 13.62 30.40
C VAL A 155 1.88 14.99 30.10
N GLY A 156 1.06 15.53 31.02
CA GLY A 156 0.46 16.86 30.90
C GLY A 156 -0.87 16.91 30.16
N GLY A 157 -1.48 15.76 29.90
CA GLY A 157 -2.81 15.66 29.30
C GLY A 157 -3.93 15.56 30.31
N ALA A 158 -5.12 15.21 29.84
CA ALA A 158 -6.29 14.98 30.67
C ALA A 158 -6.13 13.74 31.56
N ASP A 159 -6.85 13.69 32.69
CA ASP A 159 -6.91 12.48 33.54
C ASP A 159 -7.77 11.40 32.88
N LEU A 160 -7.17 10.70 31.93
CA LEU A 160 -7.78 9.63 31.15
C LEU A 160 -6.76 8.50 30.91
N PRO A 161 -7.19 7.23 30.96
CA PRO A 161 -6.30 6.10 30.71
C PRO A 161 -5.85 6.10 29.24
N ILE A 162 -4.62 5.67 29.00
CA ILE A 162 -4.06 5.54 27.64
C ILE A 162 -4.41 4.17 27.06
N ALA A 163 -4.98 4.14 25.87
CA ALA A 163 -5.20 2.92 25.07
C ALA A 163 -4.10 2.83 24.00
N VAL A 164 -3.18 1.86 24.15
CA VAL A 164 -2.06 1.68 23.23
C VAL A 164 -2.44 0.76 22.09
N TYR A 165 -2.23 1.23 20.86
CA TYR A 165 -2.41 0.44 19.63
C TYR A 165 -1.06 0.22 18.96
N THR A 166 -0.79 -1.03 18.60
CA THR A 166 0.46 -1.44 17.96
C THR A 166 0.18 -2.25 16.69
N ARG A 167 1.22 -2.65 16.02
CA ARG A 167 1.16 -3.56 14.86
C ARG A 167 1.66 -4.94 15.25
N ASP A 168 1.32 -5.92 14.46
CA ASP A 168 1.86 -7.27 14.57
C ASP A 168 3.33 -7.35 14.13
N SER A 169 4.01 -8.47 14.43
CA SER A 169 5.43 -8.69 14.16
C SER A 169 5.80 -8.83 12.67
N THR A 170 4.81 -8.97 11.78
CA THR A 170 5.05 -9.00 10.31
C THR A 170 5.14 -7.60 9.72
N SER A 171 4.77 -6.58 10.50
CA SER A 171 4.76 -5.19 10.10
C SER A 171 6.17 -4.58 10.09
N GLY A 172 6.61 -4.08 8.93
CA GLY A 172 7.84 -3.27 8.85
C GLY A 172 7.75 -1.98 9.66
N THR A 173 6.53 -1.42 9.86
CA THR A 173 6.33 -0.23 10.71
C THR A 173 6.52 -0.57 12.19
N TYR A 174 6.04 -1.75 12.64
CA TYR A 174 6.34 -2.26 13.96
C TYR A 174 7.85 -2.42 14.15
N GLU A 175 8.53 -3.01 13.20
CA GLU A 175 9.97 -3.29 13.32
C GLU A 175 10.78 -2.00 13.40
N THR A 176 10.53 -1.03 12.53
CA THR A 176 11.18 0.29 12.63
C THR A 176 10.86 0.99 13.94
N PHE A 177 9.61 0.95 14.41
CA PHE A 177 9.24 1.52 15.69
C PHE A 177 9.95 0.82 16.85
N TRP A 178 10.01 -0.51 16.83
CA TRP A 178 10.73 -1.28 17.85
C TRP A 178 12.22 -0.93 17.87
N GLU A 179 12.87 -0.91 16.73
CA GLU A 179 14.31 -0.61 16.64
C GLU A 179 14.67 0.79 17.09
N LYS A 180 13.87 1.79 16.69
CA LYS A 180 14.18 3.21 16.94
C LYS A 180 13.67 3.72 18.28
N VAL A 181 12.63 3.09 18.85
CA VAL A 181 11.96 3.56 20.08
C VAL A 181 12.10 2.56 21.21
N MET A 182 11.79 1.29 20.96
CA MET A 182 11.58 0.30 22.03
C MET A 182 12.85 -0.43 22.45
N LYS A 183 13.72 -0.74 21.51
CA LYS A 183 14.89 -1.61 21.75
C LYS A 183 15.71 -1.16 22.96
N PRO A 184 16.12 -2.08 23.87
CA PRO A 184 15.88 -3.54 23.81
C PRO A 184 14.56 -4.00 24.45
N ASP A 185 13.70 -3.08 24.88
CA ASP A 185 12.45 -3.37 25.57
C ASP A 185 11.35 -3.87 24.60
N ASN A 186 10.30 -4.46 25.15
CA ASN A 186 9.14 -4.91 24.39
C ASN A 186 7.94 -3.98 24.58
N ILE A 187 7.06 -3.95 23.59
CA ILE A 187 5.74 -3.33 23.72
C ILE A 187 4.91 -4.15 24.72
N ALA A 188 4.16 -3.46 25.59
CA ALA A 188 3.32 -4.08 26.60
C ALA A 188 2.33 -5.08 25.98
N VAL A 189 2.11 -6.21 26.62
CA VAL A 189 1.17 -7.25 26.18
C VAL A 189 -0.29 -6.78 26.15
N SER A 190 -0.60 -5.70 26.87
CA SER A 190 -1.92 -5.05 26.86
C SER A 190 -2.17 -4.18 25.62
N ALA A 191 -1.14 -3.92 24.80
CA ALA A 191 -1.29 -3.14 23.59
C ALA A 191 -2.12 -3.90 22.53
N LEU A 192 -3.03 -3.20 21.89
CA LEU A 192 -3.99 -3.76 20.93
C LEU A 192 -3.37 -3.81 19.53
N ALA A 193 -3.00 -4.99 19.07
CA ALA A 193 -2.41 -5.17 17.75
C ALA A 193 -3.44 -4.96 16.63
N LYS A 194 -2.99 -4.31 15.55
CA LYS A 194 -3.74 -4.04 14.31
C LYS A 194 -2.95 -4.53 13.10
N SER A 195 -3.65 -5.02 12.10
CA SER A 195 -3.04 -5.65 10.92
C SER A 195 -2.49 -4.65 9.89
N SER A 196 -2.94 -3.36 9.94
CA SER A 196 -2.56 -2.35 8.94
C SER A 196 -2.40 -0.96 9.55
N ASN A 197 -1.69 -0.05 8.82
CA ASN A 197 -1.67 1.38 9.17
C ASN A 197 -3.08 1.98 9.15
N GLY A 198 -3.92 1.59 8.19
CA GLY A 198 -5.31 2.04 8.11
C GLY A 198 -6.13 1.66 9.34
N GLU A 199 -5.97 0.44 9.86
CA GLU A 199 -6.66 0.02 11.09
C GLU A 199 -6.15 0.75 12.34
N ILE A 200 -4.85 1.10 12.41
CA ILE A 200 -4.33 1.98 13.48
C ILE A 200 -5.01 3.34 13.38
N ALA A 201 -4.99 3.97 12.20
CA ALA A 201 -5.61 5.28 11.97
C ALA A 201 -7.11 5.27 12.35
N GLN A 202 -7.86 4.25 11.94
CA GLN A 202 -9.26 4.08 12.30
C GLN A 202 -9.48 3.91 13.79
N ALA A 203 -8.67 3.07 14.46
CA ALA A 203 -8.77 2.84 15.90
C ALA A 203 -8.50 4.13 16.71
N ILE A 204 -7.50 4.92 16.30
CA ILE A 204 -7.18 6.20 16.95
C ILE A 204 -8.27 7.25 16.68
N SER A 205 -8.81 7.32 15.46
CA SER A 205 -9.94 8.23 15.14
C SER A 205 -11.17 7.94 15.99
N GLY A 206 -11.42 6.66 16.28
CA GLY A 206 -12.58 6.21 17.10
C GLY A 206 -12.37 6.23 18.60
N ASN A 207 -11.12 6.45 19.09
CA ASN A 207 -10.81 6.42 20.52
C ASN A 207 -9.99 7.64 20.95
N LYS A 208 -10.63 8.59 21.65
CA LYS A 208 -9.96 9.82 22.13
C LYS A 208 -8.82 9.59 23.10
N ASN A 209 -8.73 8.40 23.70
CA ASN A 209 -7.68 8.04 24.64
C ASN A 209 -6.54 7.26 23.96
N GLY A 210 -6.66 7.01 22.65
CA GLY A 210 -5.74 6.17 21.91
C GLY A 210 -4.41 6.85 21.58
N ILE A 211 -3.35 6.04 21.57
CA ILE A 211 -2.06 6.32 20.92
C ILE A 211 -1.68 5.14 20.04
N GLY A 212 -1.10 5.42 18.89
CA GLY A 212 -0.58 4.42 17.96
C GLY A 212 0.49 5.04 17.08
N TYR A 213 0.89 4.35 16.02
CA TYR A 213 1.85 4.88 15.05
C TYR A 213 1.54 4.42 13.62
N VAL A 214 1.82 5.29 12.66
CA VAL A 214 1.63 5.07 11.22
C VAL A 214 2.78 5.69 10.42
N GLY A 215 2.89 5.36 9.12
CA GLY A 215 3.74 6.08 8.19
C GLY A 215 3.23 7.50 7.93
N ILE A 216 4.15 8.44 7.60
CA ILE A 216 3.85 9.88 7.43
C ILE A 216 2.77 10.13 6.38
N GLY A 217 2.70 9.34 5.31
CA GLY A 217 1.68 9.50 4.27
C GLY A 217 0.24 9.43 4.79
N TYR A 218 0.01 8.72 5.90
CA TYR A 218 -1.31 8.69 6.53
C TYR A 218 -1.72 10.00 7.21
N LEU A 219 -0.78 10.93 7.42
CA LEU A 219 -1.08 12.26 7.97
C LEU A 219 -1.62 13.22 6.91
N ALA A 220 -1.30 13.02 5.63
CA ALA A 220 -1.75 13.91 4.55
C ALA A 220 -3.28 14.00 4.45
N ASN A 221 -3.97 12.89 4.71
CA ASN A 221 -5.45 12.80 4.69
C ASN A 221 -6.01 12.42 6.08
N ALA A 222 -5.34 12.87 7.16
CA ALA A 222 -5.75 12.55 8.51
C ALA A 222 -7.16 13.10 8.82
N SER A 223 -8.03 12.21 9.30
CA SER A 223 -9.37 12.56 9.78
C SER A 223 -9.61 11.90 11.13
N GLY A 224 -9.88 12.70 12.15
CA GLY A 224 -10.12 12.24 13.52
C GLY A 224 -8.85 11.87 14.31
N PHE A 225 -7.66 12.04 13.73
CA PHE A 225 -6.37 11.86 14.42
C PHE A 225 -5.35 12.90 13.96
N LYS A 226 -4.27 13.05 14.72
CA LYS A 226 -3.14 13.94 14.41
C LYS A 226 -1.81 13.28 14.78
N GLY A 227 -0.72 13.69 14.09
CA GLY A 227 0.65 13.34 14.41
C GLY A 227 1.16 14.14 15.60
N LEU A 228 1.97 13.51 16.46
CA LEU A 228 2.65 14.18 17.57
C LEU A 228 4.04 14.64 17.16
N ALA A 229 4.46 15.80 17.66
CA ALA A 229 5.86 16.16 17.65
C ALA A 229 6.66 15.19 18.55
N ILE A 230 7.84 14.78 18.10
CA ILE A 230 8.75 13.93 18.87
C ILE A 230 10.00 14.74 19.20
N ASN A 231 10.30 14.88 20.48
CA ASN A 231 11.39 15.74 20.97
C ASN A 231 11.28 17.19 20.43
N GLY A 232 10.05 17.69 20.25
CA GLY A 232 9.77 19.01 19.69
C GLY A 232 9.82 19.10 18.16
N VAL A 233 10.16 18.02 17.46
CA VAL A 233 10.20 17.98 15.98
C VAL A 233 8.86 17.48 15.45
N VAL A 234 8.16 18.32 14.67
CA VAL A 234 6.89 17.97 14.03
C VAL A 234 7.15 17.08 12.80
N PRO A 235 6.40 15.97 12.61
CA PRO A 235 6.54 15.17 11.40
C PRO A 235 6.10 15.97 10.17
N SER A 236 7.00 16.13 9.22
CA SER A 236 6.76 16.81 7.95
C SER A 236 7.71 16.31 6.87
N VAL A 237 7.37 16.57 5.60
CA VAL A 237 8.26 16.27 4.47
C VAL A 237 9.64 16.87 4.72
N GLN A 238 9.72 18.14 5.13
CA GLN A 238 10.97 18.83 5.38
C GLN A 238 11.81 18.15 6.48
N THR A 239 11.21 17.82 7.64
CA THR A 239 11.94 17.23 8.77
C THR A 239 12.38 15.79 8.53
N VAL A 240 11.76 15.10 7.55
CA VAL A 240 12.22 13.78 7.08
C VAL A 240 13.37 13.95 6.08
N GLN A 241 13.27 14.89 5.14
CA GLN A 241 14.31 15.16 4.14
C GLN A 241 15.64 15.61 4.75
N ASP A 242 15.59 16.48 5.76
CA ASP A 242 16.78 16.96 6.44
C ASP A 242 17.26 16.05 7.57
N GLY A 243 16.56 14.93 7.82
CA GLY A 243 16.93 13.92 8.81
C GLY A 243 16.72 14.37 10.28
N THR A 244 16.04 15.48 10.52
CA THR A 244 15.78 15.98 11.89
C THR A 244 14.67 15.22 12.60
N PHE A 245 13.71 14.61 11.86
CA PHE A 245 12.70 13.76 12.47
C PHE A 245 13.33 12.43 12.92
N PRO A 246 13.16 12.02 14.19
CA PRO A 246 14.00 10.96 14.77
C PRO A 246 13.69 9.54 14.25
N ILE A 247 12.52 9.31 13.70
CA ILE A 247 12.07 7.97 13.25
C ILE A 247 11.76 8.00 11.76
N TRP A 248 12.78 8.11 10.94
CA TRP A 248 12.66 8.05 9.49
C TRP A 248 13.26 6.77 8.91
N ARG A 249 12.87 6.39 7.67
CA ARG A 249 13.31 5.18 6.97
C ARG A 249 13.09 5.32 5.47
N TYR A 250 13.70 4.43 4.70
CA TYR A 250 13.32 4.20 3.30
C TYR A 250 12.13 3.25 3.19
N LEU A 251 11.39 3.41 2.09
CA LEU A 251 10.41 2.45 1.60
C LEU A 251 10.99 1.75 0.38
N TYR A 252 10.68 0.47 0.24
CA TYR A 252 11.28 -0.40 -0.76
C TYR A 252 10.24 -1.16 -1.57
N MET A 253 10.56 -1.39 -2.84
CA MET A 253 10.12 -2.53 -3.63
C MET A 253 11.26 -3.53 -3.71
N ILE A 254 10.97 -4.81 -3.47
CA ILE A 254 11.98 -5.86 -3.42
C ILE A 254 11.68 -6.87 -4.50
N THR A 255 12.72 -7.31 -5.23
CA THR A 255 12.62 -8.31 -6.30
C THR A 255 13.54 -9.50 -6.05
N ASN A 256 13.23 -10.63 -6.66
CA ASN A 256 14.10 -11.80 -6.65
C ASN A 256 14.99 -11.78 -7.91
N GLY A 257 16.20 -11.27 -7.78
CA GLY A 257 17.10 -10.93 -8.87
C GLY A 257 16.76 -9.60 -9.53
N GLN A 258 17.48 -9.28 -10.62
CA GLN A 258 17.23 -8.08 -11.41
C GLN A 258 15.82 -8.12 -12.01
N PRO A 259 14.99 -7.08 -11.80
CA PRO A 259 13.64 -7.02 -12.33
C PRO A 259 13.67 -6.99 -13.86
N GLN A 260 12.69 -7.63 -14.49
CA GLN A 260 12.53 -7.67 -15.94
C GLN A 260 11.06 -7.43 -16.32
N GLY A 261 10.83 -7.09 -17.61
CA GLY A 261 9.50 -6.89 -18.13
C GLY A 261 8.70 -5.87 -17.32
N LEU A 262 7.42 -6.16 -17.06
CA LEU A 262 6.53 -5.24 -16.37
C LEU A 262 6.98 -4.90 -14.94
N ALA A 263 7.64 -5.82 -14.23
CA ALA A 263 8.17 -5.54 -12.90
C ALA A 263 9.26 -4.46 -12.94
N LYS A 264 10.17 -4.55 -13.92
CA LYS A 264 11.19 -3.51 -14.14
C LYS A 264 10.55 -2.18 -14.52
N ASP A 265 9.66 -2.20 -15.50
CA ASP A 265 8.99 -1.00 -16.01
C ASP A 265 8.24 -0.27 -14.88
N PHE A 266 7.58 -1.01 -14.00
CA PHE A 266 6.82 -0.44 -12.87
C PHE A 266 7.73 0.16 -11.80
N ILE A 267 8.84 -0.50 -11.45
CA ILE A 267 9.82 0.04 -10.50
C ILE A 267 10.48 1.30 -11.08
N ASP A 268 10.88 1.28 -12.35
CA ASP A 268 11.44 2.44 -13.04
C ASP A 268 10.44 3.61 -13.11
N PHE A 269 9.16 3.30 -13.34
CA PHE A 269 8.10 4.31 -13.33
C PHE A 269 7.98 5.00 -11.97
N ILE A 270 7.97 4.23 -10.87
CA ILE A 270 7.91 4.82 -9.52
C ILE A 270 9.13 5.69 -9.25
N GLY A 271 10.33 5.30 -9.70
CA GLY A 271 11.57 6.07 -9.61
C GLY A 271 11.63 7.29 -10.52
N SER A 272 10.74 7.39 -11.53
CA SER A 272 10.68 8.52 -12.46
C SER A 272 10.12 9.78 -11.80
N SER A 273 10.27 10.94 -12.46
CA SER A 273 9.67 12.20 -12.00
C SER A 273 8.16 12.11 -11.81
N SER A 274 7.46 11.35 -12.68
CA SER A 274 6.00 11.15 -12.57
C SER A 274 5.64 10.26 -11.38
N GLY A 275 6.40 9.18 -11.14
CA GLY A 275 6.21 8.31 -9.98
C GLY A 275 6.54 9.02 -8.67
N GLN A 276 7.60 9.83 -8.64
CA GLN A 276 7.96 10.63 -7.47
C GLN A 276 6.96 11.75 -7.18
N ALA A 277 6.27 12.30 -8.18
CA ALA A 277 5.13 13.18 -7.96
C ALA A 277 3.97 12.46 -7.25
N ILE A 278 3.68 11.20 -7.64
CA ILE A 278 2.69 10.36 -6.94
C ILE A 278 3.11 10.10 -5.49
N VAL A 279 4.40 9.85 -5.23
CA VAL A 279 4.92 9.70 -3.86
C VAL A 279 4.59 10.93 -3.01
N GLU A 280 4.82 12.14 -3.53
CA GLU A 280 4.51 13.41 -2.84
C GLU A 280 2.99 13.60 -2.66
N GLU A 281 2.18 13.31 -3.68
CA GLU A 281 0.71 13.38 -3.62
C GLU A 281 0.12 12.45 -2.55
N GLN A 282 0.75 11.29 -2.32
CA GLN A 282 0.37 10.37 -1.25
C GLN A 282 0.93 10.77 0.13
N GLY A 283 1.56 11.94 0.25
CA GLY A 283 2.08 12.50 1.51
C GLY A 283 3.38 11.86 1.99
N PHE A 284 4.04 11.09 1.14
CA PHE A 284 5.38 10.56 1.42
C PHE A 284 6.46 11.49 0.89
N VAL A 285 7.71 11.20 1.23
CA VAL A 285 8.84 12.04 0.86
C VAL A 285 9.56 11.42 -0.33
N LYS A 286 9.71 12.19 -1.40
CA LYS A 286 10.43 11.72 -2.59
C LYS A 286 11.90 11.45 -2.29
N LEU A 287 12.50 10.59 -3.09
CA LEU A 287 13.94 10.36 -3.10
C LEU A 287 14.70 11.64 -3.47
N PRO A 288 15.92 11.84 -2.94
CA PRO A 288 16.76 12.99 -3.25
C PRO A 288 17.18 13.07 -4.71
#